data_b82aaaf4228ef5035dd8fcee9de2c34d
#
_entry.id   b82aaaf4228ef5035dd8fcee9de2c34d
#
_cell.length_a   1.000
_cell.length_b   1.000
_cell.length_c   1.000
_cell.angle_alpha   90.00
_cell.angle_beta   90.00
_cell.angle_gamma   90.00
#
_symmetry.space_group_name_H-M   'P 1'
#
loop_
_entity.id
_entity.type
_entity.pdbx_description
1 polymer ?
#
loop_
_entity_poly.entity_id
_entity_poly.type
_entity_poly.pdbx_seq_one_letter_code
_entity_poly.pdbx_strand_id
1 'polypeptide(L)'
;MENGSMKNSISFPRLTEMTLIGLTNVKSFYPEKHTLECPSLNVLKVYRCEALKMFSFSPLCCKQPAQVDEIHDMPFQIPLFSIEKVSPNLKDLALCSKDALKILNGGCLENNFQKVEVLRLHHFDETPVTFLNGFHAMFPNVVTLQVRGSSFEILFLSGGIDHINSQSPKKIQNLWLFELEQLRFIWQENFAGDHFVVQDLEGLTVLNCPNLITLVPSSLSLKYLTDLEVNNCKGLIYLITTKTAKSLVQLKRLVIANCEMMLDVVKIDEEKEEEEVIFENLEFMEFFSLSSLGSFCNGKQTFIFPSLLHFVVQGCPQLKIFSSGVTITPFLTGITLRVENRRIRWKDDLNTTIEQLFIEKEVSRSIEK
;
A
#
# COMPACT_ATOMS: atom_id res chain seq x y z
N MET A 1 34.74 3.62 -45.61
CA MET A 1 33.62 4.57 -45.49
C MET A 1 32.75 4.08 -44.35
N GLU A 2 32.97 4.61 -43.18
CA GLU A 2 32.19 4.29 -41.96
C GLU A 2 30.85 5.00 -42.05
N ASN A 3 29.77 4.25 -42.25
CA ASN A 3 28.43 4.74 -42.09
C ASN A 3 28.14 4.94 -40.59
N GLY A 4 28.52 6.09 -40.09
CA GLY A 4 28.10 6.56 -38.78
C GLY A 4 26.60 6.80 -38.77
N SER A 5 25.84 5.82 -38.28
CA SER A 5 24.45 6.00 -37.92
C SER A 5 24.39 7.12 -36.84
N MET A 6 24.10 8.35 -37.26
CA MET A 6 23.74 9.42 -36.31
C MET A 6 22.54 8.95 -35.52
N LYS A 7 22.77 8.57 -34.25
CA LYS A 7 21.71 8.37 -33.30
C LYS A 7 21.12 9.75 -33.00
N ASN A 8 20.03 10.08 -33.66
CA ASN A 8 19.29 11.31 -33.37
C ASN A 8 18.71 11.19 -31.94
N SER A 9 19.36 11.78 -30.98
CA SER A 9 18.86 11.88 -29.59
C SER A 9 18.46 13.33 -29.32
N ILE A 10 17.34 13.49 -28.61
CA ILE A 10 16.88 14.78 -28.12
C ILE A 10 17.19 14.84 -26.64
N SER A 11 17.99 15.85 -26.25
CA SER A 11 18.50 15.96 -24.88
C SER A 11 17.78 17.02 -24.07
N PHE A 12 17.34 16.65 -22.87
CA PHE A 12 16.79 17.52 -21.83
C PHE A 12 17.65 17.44 -20.56
N PRO A 13 18.82 18.08 -20.55
CA PRO A 13 19.83 17.84 -19.50
C PRO A 13 19.41 18.33 -18.10
N ARG A 14 18.42 19.23 -18.01
CA ARG A 14 17.92 19.78 -16.74
C ARG A 14 16.56 19.21 -16.31
N LEU A 15 16.00 18.28 -17.08
CA LEU A 15 14.71 17.68 -16.73
C LEU A 15 14.89 16.68 -15.58
N THR A 16 14.29 16.96 -14.45
CA THR A 16 14.38 16.14 -13.23
C THR A 16 13.14 15.28 -13.00
N GLU A 17 11.99 15.72 -13.48
CA GLU A 17 10.71 14.99 -13.33
C GLU A 17 9.96 14.94 -14.65
N MET A 18 9.39 13.76 -14.98
CA MET A 18 8.47 13.59 -16.09
C MET A 18 7.27 12.77 -15.62
N THR A 19 6.08 13.34 -15.83
CA THR A 19 4.81 12.65 -15.55
C THR A 19 3.95 12.65 -16.81
N LEU A 20 3.57 11.47 -17.27
CA LEU A 20 2.72 11.25 -18.45
C LEU A 20 1.43 10.57 -17.99
N ILE A 21 0.29 11.16 -18.31
CA ILE A 21 -1.01 10.64 -17.85
C ILE A 21 -2.01 10.63 -19.01
N GLY A 22 -2.67 9.48 -19.23
CA GLY A 22 -3.81 9.37 -20.14
C GLY A 22 -3.49 9.51 -21.62
N LEU A 23 -2.23 9.29 -22.03
CA LEU A 23 -1.79 9.35 -23.43
C LEU A 23 -2.08 8.02 -24.14
N THR A 24 -3.34 7.58 -24.15
CA THR A 24 -3.77 6.25 -24.59
C THR A 24 -3.45 5.96 -26.06
N ASN A 25 -3.45 6.98 -26.92
CA ASN A 25 -3.24 6.86 -28.36
C ASN A 25 -1.83 7.30 -28.82
N VAL A 26 -1.01 7.83 -27.91
CA VAL A 26 0.34 8.30 -28.25
C VAL A 26 1.29 7.12 -28.35
N LYS A 27 1.77 6.82 -29.54
CA LYS A 27 2.71 5.72 -29.80
C LYS A 27 4.17 6.14 -29.69
N SER A 28 4.47 7.40 -29.99
CA SER A 28 5.80 8.00 -29.87
C SER A 28 5.68 9.52 -29.72
N PHE A 29 6.70 10.17 -29.17
CA PHE A 29 6.77 11.64 -29.07
C PHE A 29 7.25 12.29 -30.37
N TYR A 30 7.92 11.52 -31.24
CA TYR A 30 8.51 12.01 -32.47
C TYR A 30 8.22 11.06 -33.62
N PRO A 31 8.07 11.58 -34.84
CA PRO A 31 7.80 10.75 -36.04
C PRO A 31 9.01 9.94 -36.50
N GLU A 32 10.23 10.31 -36.07
CA GLU A 32 11.48 9.65 -36.45
C GLU A 32 12.10 8.84 -35.28
N LYS A 33 13.09 7.99 -35.55
CA LYS A 33 13.76 7.13 -34.56
C LYS A 33 14.66 7.95 -33.61
N HIS A 34 14.05 8.73 -32.73
CA HIS A 34 14.74 9.50 -31.71
C HIS A 34 14.53 8.87 -30.33
N THR A 35 15.55 8.88 -29.49
CA THR A 35 15.44 8.55 -28.07
C THR A 35 15.65 9.81 -27.22
N LEU A 36 14.96 9.90 -26.11
CA LEU A 36 15.14 10.98 -25.15
C LEU A 36 16.36 10.71 -24.27
N GLU A 37 17.19 11.72 -24.08
CA GLU A 37 18.29 11.73 -23.12
C GLU A 37 17.99 12.72 -22.01
N CYS A 38 17.70 12.20 -20.82
CA CYS A 38 17.35 12.99 -19.64
C CYS A 38 18.29 12.61 -18.49
N PRO A 39 19.56 13.03 -18.51
CA PRO A 39 20.57 12.58 -17.55
C PRO A 39 20.29 13.00 -16.10
N SER A 40 19.46 14.01 -15.89
CA SER A 40 19.06 14.49 -14.54
C SER A 40 17.71 13.92 -14.08
N LEU A 41 17.06 13.07 -14.88
CA LEU A 41 15.72 12.55 -14.57
C LEU A 41 15.79 11.60 -13.36
N ASN A 42 15.11 11.97 -12.29
CA ASN A 42 15.02 11.18 -11.07
C ASN A 42 13.59 10.74 -10.73
N VAL A 43 12.57 11.37 -11.34
CA VAL A 43 11.16 11.00 -11.18
C VAL A 43 10.55 10.71 -12.55
N LEU A 44 10.08 9.48 -12.76
CA LEU A 44 9.41 9.07 -13.98
C LEU A 44 8.10 8.35 -13.66
N LYS A 45 6.98 9.00 -13.95
CA LYS A 45 5.64 8.48 -13.70
C LYS A 45 4.85 8.40 -15.00
N VAL A 46 4.41 7.21 -15.36
CA VAL A 46 3.63 6.98 -16.57
C VAL A 46 2.37 6.21 -16.24
N TYR A 47 1.21 6.84 -16.43
CA TYR A 47 -0.09 6.28 -16.10
C TYR A 47 -1.01 6.29 -17.32
N ARG A 48 -1.68 5.17 -17.62
CA ARG A 48 -2.65 5.06 -18.73
C ARG A 48 -2.08 5.51 -20.09
N CYS A 49 -0.86 5.09 -20.40
CA CYS A 49 -0.17 5.38 -21.66
C CYS A 49 0.14 4.05 -22.40
N GLU A 50 -0.88 3.24 -22.67
CA GLU A 50 -0.77 1.83 -23.08
C GLU A 50 -0.13 1.65 -24.46
N ALA A 51 -0.29 2.62 -25.36
CA ALA A 51 0.31 2.61 -26.68
C ALA A 51 1.79 3.05 -26.67
N LEU A 52 2.28 3.63 -25.59
CA LEU A 52 3.63 4.14 -25.47
C LEU A 52 4.59 3.03 -25.03
N LYS A 53 5.70 2.86 -25.76
CA LYS A 53 6.80 1.99 -25.35
C LYS A 53 7.81 2.80 -24.55
N MET A 54 7.95 2.50 -23.25
CA MET A 54 8.80 3.29 -22.37
C MET A 54 10.28 3.08 -22.61
N PHE A 55 10.75 1.83 -22.64
CA PHE A 55 12.16 1.52 -22.62
C PHE A 55 12.58 0.69 -23.84
N SER A 56 13.78 0.99 -24.36
CA SER A 56 14.55 0.08 -25.19
C SER A 56 15.62 -0.63 -24.34
N PHE A 57 15.85 -1.88 -24.67
CA PHE A 57 16.89 -2.72 -24.08
C PHE A 57 17.97 -2.95 -25.11
N SER A 58 19.24 -2.87 -24.72
CA SER A 58 20.35 -3.17 -25.61
C SER A 58 20.34 -4.65 -26.03
N PRO A 59 20.60 -5.00 -27.30
CA PRO A 59 20.69 -6.39 -27.73
C PRO A 59 21.75 -7.21 -27.00
N LEU A 60 22.77 -6.56 -26.43
CA LEU A 60 23.83 -7.19 -25.63
C LEU A 60 23.32 -7.73 -24.28
N CYS A 61 22.13 -7.31 -23.85
CA CYS A 61 21.54 -7.68 -22.59
C CYS A 61 20.65 -8.94 -22.63
N CYS A 62 20.29 -9.45 -23.80
CA CYS A 62 19.40 -10.62 -23.89
C CYS A 62 20.21 -11.93 -23.88
N LYS A 63 20.18 -12.67 -22.77
CA LYS A 63 20.80 -13.99 -22.64
C LYS A 63 20.10 -15.11 -23.43
N GLN A 64 18.97 -14.83 -24.07
CA GLN A 64 18.30 -15.78 -24.97
C GLN A 64 18.39 -15.29 -26.40
N PRO A 65 18.78 -16.18 -27.39
CA PRO A 65 18.65 -15.85 -28.79
C PRO A 65 17.16 -15.59 -29.03
N ALA A 66 16.86 -14.39 -29.51
CA ALA A 66 15.52 -14.06 -29.94
C ALA A 66 15.03 -15.13 -30.88
N GLN A 67 13.99 -15.88 -30.53
CA GLN A 67 13.14 -16.49 -31.56
C GLN A 67 12.56 -15.30 -32.31
N VAL A 68 13.09 -15.12 -33.51
CA VAL A 68 12.60 -14.15 -34.49
C VAL A 68 11.29 -14.73 -34.99
N ASP A 69 10.22 -14.48 -34.28
CA ASP A 69 8.91 -14.54 -34.90
C ASP A 69 8.86 -13.34 -35.87
N GLU A 70 9.10 -13.63 -37.11
CA GLU A 70 8.77 -12.78 -38.25
C GLU A 70 7.24 -12.55 -38.26
N ILE A 71 6.77 -11.63 -37.44
CA ILE A 71 5.42 -11.08 -37.52
C ILE A 71 5.55 -9.82 -38.38
N HIS A 72 5.21 -9.97 -39.65
CA HIS A 72 4.98 -8.90 -40.59
C HIS A 72 4.02 -7.84 -40.03
N ASP A 73 4.36 -6.55 -40.23
CA ASP A 73 3.47 -5.38 -40.20
C ASP A 73 2.86 -4.91 -38.88
N MET A 74 3.64 -4.80 -37.80
CA MET A 74 3.27 -3.86 -36.73
C MET A 74 4.08 -2.57 -36.88
N PRO A 75 3.44 -1.37 -36.85
CA PRO A 75 4.15 -0.10 -36.93
C PRO A 75 5.19 -0.02 -35.84
N PHE A 76 6.45 0.24 -36.21
CA PHE A 76 7.59 0.34 -35.27
C PHE A 76 7.27 1.31 -34.13
N GLN A 77 6.98 0.77 -32.95
CA GLN A 77 6.88 1.57 -31.74
C GLN A 77 8.29 1.96 -31.28
N ILE A 78 8.60 3.23 -31.34
CA ILE A 78 9.89 3.78 -30.91
C ILE A 78 9.86 3.94 -29.38
N PRO A 79 10.77 3.31 -28.64
CA PRO A 79 10.83 3.47 -27.20
C PRO A 79 11.24 4.89 -26.83
N LEU A 80 10.67 5.40 -25.74
CA LEU A 80 10.89 6.76 -25.26
C LEU A 80 12.33 6.95 -24.75
N PHE A 81 12.83 5.98 -23.99
CA PHE A 81 14.15 6.03 -23.37
C PHE A 81 15.00 4.79 -23.68
N SER A 82 16.33 4.98 -23.72
CA SER A 82 17.27 3.89 -23.47
C SER A 82 17.34 3.65 -21.98
N ILE A 83 17.05 2.42 -21.52
CA ILE A 83 16.99 2.08 -20.10
C ILE A 83 18.33 2.36 -19.40
N GLU A 84 19.45 2.05 -20.07
CA GLU A 84 20.79 2.22 -19.52
C GLU A 84 21.16 3.69 -19.26
N LYS A 85 20.53 4.62 -20.00
CA LYS A 85 20.78 6.06 -19.87
C LYS A 85 19.94 6.72 -18.80
N VAL A 86 18.71 6.24 -18.57
CA VAL A 86 17.77 6.88 -17.64
C VAL A 86 17.73 6.21 -16.27
N SER A 87 17.83 4.88 -16.22
CA SER A 87 17.67 4.10 -15.00
C SER A 87 18.63 4.42 -13.86
N PRO A 88 19.93 4.76 -14.11
CA PRO A 88 20.89 4.98 -13.01
C PRO A 88 20.57 6.15 -12.10
N ASN A 89 19.69 7.08 -12.53
CA ASN A 89 19.36 8.28 -11.76
C ASN A 89 17.94 8.28 -11.19
N LEU A 90 17.09 7.32 -11.60
CA LEU A 90 15.72 7.25 -11.14
C LEU A 90 15.64 6.92 -9.65
N LYS A 91 14.82 7.70 -8.93
CA LYS A 91 14.49 7.54 -7.51
C LYS A 91 13.01 7.19 -7.30
N ASP A 92 12.10 7.76 -8.08
CA ASP A 92 10.66 7.48 -8.07
C ASP A 92 10.24 7.00 -9.46
N LEU A 93 9.79 5.76 -9.56
CA LEU A 93 9.47 5.09 -10.82
C LEU A 93 8.08 4.49 -10.77
N ALA A 94 7.23 4.87 -11.74
CA ALA A 94 5.95 4.22 -11.95
C ALA A 94 5.99 3.33 -13.20
N LEU A 95 5.57 2.07 -13.04
CA LEU A 95 5.57 1.04 -14.08
C LEU A 95 4.17 0.41 -14.24
N CYS A 96 3.74 0.23 -15.48
CA CYS A 96 2.63 -0.69 -15.79
C CYS A 96 3.14 -2.13 -15.92
N SER A 97 2.21 -3.10 -15.94
CA SER A 97 2.55 -4.52 -16.06
C SER A 97 3.44 -4.85 -17.24
N LYS A 98 3.16 -4.28 -18.42
CA LYS A 98 3.92 -4.54 -19.65
C LYS A 98 5.40 -4.13 -19.53
N ASP A 99 5.66 -2.96 -18.96
CA ASP A 99 7.04 -2.46 -18.81
C ASP A 99 7.76 -3.20 -17.69
N ALA A 100 7.09 -3.48 -16.60
CA ALA A 100 7.64 -4.24 -15.48
C ALA A 100 8.05 -5.67 -15.92
N LEU A 101 7.20 -6.38 -16.67
CA LEU A 101 7.51 -7.71 -17.19
C LEU A 101 8.69 -7.70 -18.18
N LYS A 102 8.80 -6.67 -19.03
CA LYS A 102 9.96 -6.53 -19.91
C LYS A 102 11.25 -6.31 -19.15
N ILE A 103 11.21 -5.54 -18.07
CA ILE A 103 12.34 -5.33 -17.18
C ILE A 103 12.75 -6.67 -16.53
N LEU A 104 11.79 -7.45 -16.01
CA LEU A 104 12.04 -8.77 -15.41
C LEU A 104 12.66 -9.76 -16.37
N ASN A 105 12.09 -9.87 -17.58
CA ASN A 105 12.51 -10.85 -18.55
C ASN A 105 13.80 -10.44 -19.29
N GLY A 106 14.20 -9.19 -19.21
CA GLY A 106 15.36 -8.65 -19.90
C GLY A 106 16.73 -9.10 -19.40
N GLY A 107 16.80 -9.75 -18.24
CA GLY A 107 17.96 -10.51 -17.71
C GLY A 107 19.27 -9.74 -17.45
N CYS A 108 19.34 -8.45 -17.76
CA CYS A 108 20.60 -7.66 -17.78
C CYS A 108 20.61 -6.48 -16.84
N LEU A 109 19.70 -6.41 -15.86
CA LEU A 109 19.41 -5.15 -15.20
C LEU A 109 19.80 -5.11 -13.73
N GLU A 110 20.61 -6.05 -13.26
CA GLU A 110 21.00 -6.18 -11.86
C GLU A 110 21.54 -4.89 -11.21
N ASN A 111 21.97 -3.89 -12.02
CA ASN A 111 22.53 -2.64 -11.49
C ASN A 111 21.81 -1.36 -11.97
N ASN A 112 20.75 -1.45 -12.73
CA ASN A 112 20.19 -0.27 -13.38
C ASN A 112 19.27 0.57 -12.48
N PHE A 113 18.55 -0.03 -11.53
CA PHE A 113 17.60 0.68 -10.69
C PHE A 113 18.03 0.83 -9.22
N GLN A 114 19.34 0.94 -9.00
CA GLN A 114 19.94 0.99 -7.66
C GLN A 114 19.51 2.20 -6.82
N LYS A 115 19.07 3.29 -7.45
CA LYS A 115 18.65 4.50 -6.74
C LYS A 115 17.13 4.61 -6.53
N VAL A 116 16.36 3.65 -7.04
CA VAL A 116 14.90 3.68 -6.89
C VAL A 116 14.54 3.41 -5.43
N GLU A 117 13.94 4.41 -4.81
CA GLU A 117 13.44 4.39 -3.43
C GLU A 117 11.91 4.26 -3.39
N VAL A 118 11.22 4.77 -4.42
CA VAL A 118 9.76 4.69 -4.56
C VAL A 118 9.40 3.94 -5.83
N LEU A 119 8.79 2.78 -5.69
CA LEU A 119 8.28 1.98 -6.81
C LEU A 119 6.75 2.00 -6.80
N ARG A 120 6.17 2.38 -7.94
CA ARG A 120 4.72 2.43 -8.15
C ARG A 120 4.31 1.46 -9.24
N LEU A 121 3.54 0.47 -8.90
CA LEU A 121 3.02 -0.55 -9.80
C LEU A 121 1.54 -0.28 -10.08
N HIS A 122 1.14 -0.30 -11.35
CA HIS A 122 -0.24 -0.06 -11.70
C HIS A 122 -0.72 -0.93 -12.87
N HIS A 123 -2.01 -1.30 -12.82
CA HIS A 123 -2.72 -2.09 -13.84
C HIS A 123 -2.01 -3.42 -14.18
N PHE A 124 -1.81 -4.24 -13.13
CA PHE A 124 -1.32 -5.61 -13.26
C PHE A 124 -2.51 -6.58 -13.30
N ASP A 125 -3.08 -6.80 -14.48
CA ASP A 125 -4.32 -7.56 -14.63
C ASP A 125 -4.12 -9.07 -14.70
N GLU A 126 -2.96 -9.56 -15.15
CA GLU A 126 -2.68 -10.99 -15.38
C GLU A 126 -1.31 -11.45 -14.88
N THR A 127 -0.63 -10.65 -14.09
CA THR A 127 0.76 -10.96 -13.72
C THR A 127 0.81 -11.96 -12.57
N PRO A 128 1.60 -13.03 -12.67
CA PRO A 128 1.80 -13.96 -11.57
C PRO A 128 2.33 -13.21 -10.33
N VAL A 129 1.84 -13.57 -9.16
CA VAL A 129 2.31 -13.02 -7.87
C VAL A 129 3.82 -13.18 -7.66
N THR A 130 4.46 -14.11 -8.38
CA THR A 130 5.92 -14.27 -8.48
C THR A 130 6.67 -12.99 -8.90
N PHE A 131 5.99 -12.04 -9.58
CA PHE A 131 6.59 -10.74 -9.91
C PHE A 131 7.03 -10.00 -8.65
N LEU A 132 6.15 -9.85 -7.66
CA LEU A 132 6.47 -9.12 -6.43
C LEU A 132 7.58 -9.80 -5.61
N ASN A 133 7.70 -11.12 -5.70
CA ASN A 133 8.77 -11.86 -5.05
C ASN A 133 10.14 -11.68 -5.75
N GLY A 134 10.16 -11.39 -7.06
CA GLY A 134 11.39 -11.23 -7.86
C GLY A 134 11.89 -9.78 -7.97
N PHE A 135 11.08 -8.77 -7.64
CA PHE A 135 11.44 -7.38 -7.93
C PHE A 135 12.62 -6.85 -7.09
N HIS A 136 12.93 -7.47 -5.93
CA HIS A 136 14.04 -7.06 -5.08
C HIS A 136 15.41 -7.13 -5.77
N ALA A 137 15.62 -8.14 -6.59
CA ALA A 137 16.89 -8.27 -7.31
C ALA A 137 17.13 -7.06 -8.23
N MET A 138 16.04 -6.45 -8.71
CA MET A 138 16.11 -5.32 -9.63
C MET A 138 15.99 -3.96 -8.93
N PHE A 139 15.27 -3.90 -7.82
CA PHE A 139 15.00 -2.69 -7.07
C PHE A 139 15.42 -2.84 -5.59
N PRO A 140 16.71 -3.02 -5.31
CA PRO A 140 17.19 -3.42 -3.97
C PRO A 140 17.04 -2.34 -2.90
N ASN A 141 16.81 -1.09 -3.31
CA ASN A 141 16.75 0.06 -2.42
C ASN A 141 15.34 0.66 -2.27
N VAL A 142 14.31 -0.06 -2.72
CA VAL A 142 12.92 0.41 -2.56
C VAL A 142 12.54 0.44 -1.09
N VAL A 143 12.10 1.61 -0.65
CA VAL A 143 11.60 1.91 0.70
C VAL A 143 10.07 2.03 0.68
N THR A 144 9.51 2.56 -0.40
CA THR A 144 8.06 2.71 -0.58
C THR A 144 7.59 1.92 -1.79
N LEU A 145 6.68 0.97 -1.55
CA LEU A 145 5.97 0.23 -2.59
C LEU A 145 4.52 0.70 -2.65
N GLN A 146 4.11 1.16 -3.83
CA GLN A 146 2.71 1.47 -4.12
C GLN A 146 2.18 0.49 -5.17
N VAL A 147 1.00 -0.08 -4.92
CA VAL A 147 0.27 -0.91 -5.90
C VAL A 147 -1.12 -0.31 -6.12
N ARG A 148 -1.47 -0.08 -7.38
CA ARG A 148 -2.75 0.57 -7.73
C ARG A 148 -3.45 -0.08 -8.90
N GLY A 149 -4.79 -0.22 -8.82
CA GLY A 149 -5.65 -0.62 -9.94
C GLY A 149 -5.25 -1.96 -10.56
N SER A 150 -4.85 -2.93 -9.74
CA SER A 150 -4.34 -4.23 -10.18
C SER A 150 -5.27 -5.35 -9.70
N SER A 151 -5.31 -6.46 -10.42
CA SER A 151 -6.27 -7.56 -10.21
C SER A 151 -5.70 -8.72 -9.37
N PHE A 152 -4.85 -8.44 -8.41
CA PHE A 152 -4.31 -9.46 -7.48
C PHE A 152 -5.40 -9.91 -6.50
N GLU A 153 -5.56 -11.20 -6.33
CA GLU A 153 -6.36 -11.77 -5.24
C GLU A 153 -5.53 -11.83 -3.93
N ILE A 154 -4.26 -12.16 -4.03
CA ILE A 154 -3.28 -12.19 -2.93
C ILE A 154 -2.05 -11.41 -3.39
N LEU A 155 -1.54 -10.49 -2.57
CA LEU A 155 -0.40 -9.67 -2.96
C LEU A 155 0.94 -10.35 -2.67
N PHE A 156 1.11 -10.97 -1.49
CA PHE A 156 2.33 -11.65 -1.07
C PHE A 156 2.07 -13.11 -0.75
N LEU A 157 2.79 -14.02 -1.42
CA LEU A 157 2.71 -15.47 -1.18
C LEU A 157 3.83 -15.95 -0.25
N SER A 158 3.54 -16.99 0.54
CA SER A 158 4.54 -17.73 1.32
C SER A 158 5.38 -18.60 0.38
N GLY A 159 6.70 -18.59 0.54
CA GLY A 159 7.59 -19.57 -0.11
C GLY A 159 8.03 -19.24 -1.53
N GLY A 160 8.70 -18.14 -1.75
CA GLY A 160 9.23 -17.75 -3.07
C GLY A 160 10.63 -17.15 -3.07
N ILE A 161 11.36 -17.22 -1.98
CA ILE A 161 12.74 -16.75 -1.94
C ILE A 161 13.65 -17.91 -1.51
N ASP A 162 13.96 -18.78 -2.46
CA ASP A 162 15.16 -19.59 -2.37
C ASP A 162 16.34 -18.62 -2.29
N HIS A 163 17.05 -18.66 -1.16
CA HIS A 163 18.37 -18.13 -0.86
C HIS A 163 19.06 -17.34 -1.98
N ILE A 164 18.67 -16.09 -2.21
CA ILE A 164 19.47 -15.16 -3.00
C ILE A 164 20.56 -14.65 -2.07
N ASN A 165 21.79 -15.10 -2.37
CA ASN A 165 23.02 -14.72 -1.71
C ASN A 165 23.16 -13.22 -1.52
N SER A 166 23.49 -12.87 -0.26
CA SER A 166 24.36 -11.77 0.16
C SER A 166 24.07 -10.36 -0.36
N GLN A 167 23.33 -9.69 0.32
CA GLN A 167 23.17 -8.31 0.80
C GLN A 167 21.71 -8.17 1.12
N SER A 168 21.40 -8.02 2.40
CA SER A 168 20.00 -7.84 2.83
C SER A 168 19.39 -6.68 2.06
N PRO A 169 18.36 -6.90 1.19
CA PRO A 169 17.73 -5.80 0.49
C PRO A 169 17.22 -4.80 1.52
N LYS A 170 17.18 -3.50 1.17
CA LYS A 170 16.48 -2.52 1.99
C LYS A 170 15.03 -3.00 2.13
N LYS A 171 14.52 -2.91 3.35
CA LYS A 171 13.20 -3.39 3.68
C LYS A 171 12.16 -2.34 3.33
N ILE A 172 11.00 -2.75 2.88
CA ILE A 172 9.90 -1.83 2.60
C ILE A 172 9.43 -1.24 3.92
N GLN A 173 9.49 0.10 4.03
CA GLN A 173 8.96 0.85 5.17
C GLN A 173 7.52 1.29 4.95
N ASN A 174 7.15 1.60 3.69
CA ASN A 174 5.79 2.04 3.37
C ASN A 174 5.15 1.18 2.29
N LEU A 175 3.98 0.65 2.59
CA LEU A 175 3.15 -0.10 1.66
C LEU A 175 1.83 0.64 1.43
N TRP A 176 1.60 1.08 0.18
CA TRP A 176 0.41 1.80 -0.23
C TRP A 176 -0.38 1.00 -1.26
N LEU A 177 -1.60 0.62 -0.93
CA LEU A 177 -2.50 -0.20 -1.74
C LEU A 177 -3.74 0.59 -2.11
N PHE A 178 -3.97 0.80 -3.40
CA PHE A 178 -5.06 1.63 -3.90
C PHE A 178 -5.87 0.95 -4.98
N GLU A 179 -7.19 0.99 -4.86
CA GLU A 179 -8.10 0.55 -5.94
C GLU A 179 -7.83 -0.89 -6.40
N LEU A 180 -7.59 -1.81 -5.45
CA LEU A 180 -7.36 -3.23 -5.72
C LEU A 180 -8.67 -4.00 -5.55
N GLU A 181 -9.49 -3.98 -6.59
CA GLU A 181 -10.87 -4.51 -6.53
C GLU A 181 -10.93 -6.02 -6.25
N GLN A 182 -9.93 -6.79 -6.70
CA GLN A 182 -9.91 -8.24 -6.52
C GLN A 182 -9.14 -8.69 -5.27
N LEU A 183 -8.47 -7.76 -4.56
CA LEU A 183 -7.62 -8.10 -3.43
C LEU A 183 -8.46 -8.62 -2.26
N ARG A 184 -8.24 -9.88 -1.88
CA ARG A 184 -8.84 -10.53 -0.71
C ARG A 184 -7.89 -10.59 0.47
N PHE A 185 -6.60 -10.79 0.20
CA PHE A 185 -5.55 -10.92 1.21
C PHE A 185 -4.30 -10.14 0.79
N ILE A 186 -3.77 -9.32 1.67
CA ILE A 186 -2.46 -8.68 1.43
C ILE A 186 -1.36 -9.72 1.54
N TRP A 187 -1.42 -10.57 2.56
CA TRP A 187 -0.49 -11.69 2.79
C TRP A 187 -1.26 -13.00 2.80
N GLN A 188 -0.64 -14.04 2.25
CA GLN A 188 -1.19 -15.38 2.32
C GLN A 188 -1.33 -15.82 3.79
N GLU A 189 -2.35 -16.61 4.09
CA GLU A 189 -2.49 -17.30 5.37
C GLU A 189 -1.23 -18.16 5.63
N ASN A 190 -0.68 -18.19 6.82
CA ASN A 190 0.61 -18.79 7.16
C ASN A 190 1.86 -18.10 6.53
N PHE A 191 1.74 -16.84 6.17
CA PHE A 191 2.87 -16.05 5.74
C PHE A 191 3.95 -16.01 6.83
N ALA A 192 5.21 -16.41 6.50
CA ALA A 192 6.31 -16.40 7.45
C ALA A 192 6.71 -14.97 7.82
N GLY A 193 6.77 -14.67 9.12
CA GLY A 193 7.07 -13.32 9.62
C GLY A 193 8.46 -12.79 9.28
N ASP A 194 9.34 -13.63 8.73
CA ASP A 194 10.70 -13.25 8.32
C ASP A 194 10.77 -12.64 6.92
N HIS A 195 9.63 -12.44 6.27
CA HIS A 195 9.61 -11.87 4.94
C HIS A 195 9.97 -10.38 5.00
N PHE A 196 10.88 -9.95 4.13
CA PHE A 196 11.45 -8.58 4.07
C PHE A 196 10.40 -7.46 3.99
N VAL A 197 9.21 -7.69 3.42
CA VAL A 197 8.14 -6.68 3.31
C VAL A 197 7.57 -6.29 4.66
N VAL A 198 7.70 -7.14 5.68
CA VAL A 198 7.01 -6.95 6.97
C VAL A 198 7.93 -6.50 8.07
N GLN A 199 9.21 -6.92 8.00
CA GLN A 199 10.14 -6.76 9.13
C GLN A 199 10.36 -5.33 9.58
N ASP A 200 10.27 -4.34 8.65
CA ASP A 200 10.52 -2.92 8.93
C ASP A 200 9.35 -2.04 8.44
N LEU A 201 8.15 -2.60 8.28
CA LEU A 201 6.99 -1.83 7.81
C LEU A 201 6.59 -0.80 8.87
N GLU A 202 6.70 0.48 8.51
CA GLU A 202 6.37 1.64 9.34
C GLU A 202 5.01 2.24 8.96
N GLY A 203 4.64 2.22 7.67
CA GLY A 203 3.38 2.76 7.16
C GLY A 203 2.61 1.75 6.31
N LEU A 204 1.33 1.54 6.63
CA LEU A 204 0.39 0.75 5.84
C LEU A 204 -0.85 1.58 5.52
N THR A 205 -1.06 1.85 4.22
CA THR A 205 -2.23 2.57 3.71
C THR A 205 -2.98 1.70 2.73
N VAL A 206 -4.26 1.44 2.98
CA VAL A 206 -5.12 0.60 2.14
C VAL A 206 -6.40 1.36 1.83
N LEU A 207 -6.57 1.78 0.57
CA LEU A 207 -7.68 2.60 0.13
C LEU A 207 -8.43 1.95 -1.04
N ASN A 208 -9.75 1.92 -0.96
CA ASN A 208 -10.62 1.42 -2.04
C ASN A 208 -10.33 -0.04 -2.44
N CYS A 209 -10.18 -0.93 -1.46
CA CYS A 209 -10.03 -2.38 -1.67
C CYS A 209 -11.28 -3.10 -1.14
N PRO A 210 -12.41 -3.10 -1.89
CA PRO A 210 -13.72 -3.48 -1.38
C PRO A 210 -13.85 -4.96 -1.01
N ASN A 211 -13.06 -5.85 -1.62
CA ASN A 211 -13.12 -7.28 -1.40
C ASN A 211 -12.08 -7.79 -0.38
N LEU A 212 -11.34 -6.88 0.26
CA LEU A 212 -10.35 -7.26 1.28
C LEU A 212 -11.06 -7.89 2.49
N ILE A 213 -10.69 -9.14 2.81
CA ILE A 213 -11.29 -9.93 3.90
C ILE A 213 -10.48 -9.80 5.17
N THR A 214 -9.15 -9.88 5.05
CA THR A 214 -8.21 -9.83 6.17
C THR A 214 -7.11 -8.86 5.86
N LEU A 215 -6.90 -7.88 6.73
CA LEU A 215 -5.82 -6.91 6.60
C LEU A 215 -4.47 -7.57 6.92
N VAL A 216 -4.40 -8.28 8.04
CA VAL A 216 -3.17 -8.91 8.57
C VAL A 216 -3.51 -10.29 9.10
N PRO A 217 -2.84 -11.37 8.67
CA PRO A 217 -3.01 -12.69 9.25
C PRO A 217 -2.51 -12.71 10.71
N SER A 218 -3.12 -13.53 11.55
CA SER A 218 -2.78 -13.62 13.00
C SER A 218 -1.35 -14.11 13.26
N SER A 219 -0.72 -14.75 12.28
CA SER A 219 0.68 -15.19 12.34
C SER A 219 1.70 -14.06 12.20
N LEU A 220 1.27 -12.87 11.72
CA LEU A 220 2.15 -11.78 11.38
C LEU A 220 2.26 -10.75 12.50
N SER A 221 3.50 -10.29 12.79
CA SER A 221 3.81 -9.23 13.74
C SER A 221 4.22 -7.96 13.02
N LEU A 222 3.60 -6.82 13.36
CA LEU A 222 3.85 -5.50 12.78
C LEU A 222 4.45 -4.53 13.81
N LYS A 223 5.48 -4.94 14.50
CA LYS A 223 6.05 -4.22 15.66
C LYS A 223 6.60 -2.82 15.36
N TYR A 224 6.96 -2.54 14.12
CA TYR A 224 7.50 -1.24 13.70
C TYR A 224 6.46 -0.33 13.07
N LEU A 225 5.22 -0.81 12.88
CA LEU A 225 4.17 -0.02 12.26
C LEU A 225 3.84 1.20 13.13
N THR A 226 3.99 2.40 12.55
CA THR A 226 3.69 3.69 13.17
C THR A 226 2.37 4.26 12.68
N ASP A 227 2.04 4.02 11.40
CA ASP A 227 0.87 4.58 10.74
C ASP A 227 0.04 3.51 10.05
N LEU A 228 -1.22 3.41 10.43
CA LEU A 228 -2.20 2.51 9.81
C LEU A 228 -3.42 3.29 9.33
N GLU A 229 -3.65 3.28 8.03
CA GLU A 229 -4.82 3.90 7.42
C GLU A 229 -5.57 2.92 6.52
N VAL A 230 -6.86 2.71 6.81
CA VAL A 230 -7.76 1.85 6.01
C VAL A 230 -9.01 2.62 5.68
N ASN A 231 -9.32 2.76 4.38
CA ASN A 231 -10.46 3.54 3.92
C ASN A 231 -11.18 2.85 2.75
N ASN A 232 -12.49 2.81 2.81
CA ASN A 232 -13.37 2.22 1.79
C ASN A 232 -13.02 0.75 1.46
N CYS A 233 -12.73 -0.04 2.52
CA CYS A 233 -12.49 -1.49 2.45
C CYS A 233 -13.75 -2.20 2.99
N LYS A 234 -14.78 -2.30 2.15
CA LYS A 234 -16.14 -2.72 2.57
C LYS A 234 -16.22 -4.17 3.02
N GLY A 235 -15.33 -5.05 2.54
CA GLY A 235 -15.30 -6.48 2.90
C GLY A 235 -14.73 -6.80 4.28
N LEU A 236 -14.06 -5.83 4.94
CA LEU A 236 -13.46 -6.05 6.26
C LEU A 236 -14.53 -6.10 7.34
N ILE A 237 -14.63 -7.24 8.04
CA ILE A 237 -15.51 -7.43 9.19
C ILE A 237 -14.81 -7.00 10.49
N TYR A 238 -13.49 -7.13 10.56
CA TYR A 238 -12.62 -6.62 11.62
C TYR A 238 -11.29 -6.16 11.02
N LEU A 239 -10.55 -5.32 11.74
CA LEU A 239 -9.28 -4.81 11.26
C LEU A 239 -8.12 -5.79 11.54
N ILE A 240 -7.98 -6.19 12.80
CA ILE A 240 -6.88 -7.03 13.31
C ILE A 240 -7.38 -7.98 14.38
N THR A 241 -6.56 -8.97 14.75
CA THR A 241 -6.81 -9.84 15.91
C THR A 241 -6.11 -9.33 17.17
N THR A 242 -6.46 -9.85 18.35
CA THR A 242 -5.80 -9.49 19.64
C THR A 242 -4.30 -9.80 19.58
N LYS A 243 -3.91 -10.91 18.94
CA LYS A 243 -2.50 -11.26 18.77
C LYS A 243 -1.74 -10.24 17.94
N THR A 244 -2.31 -9.79 16.82
CA THR A 244 -1.72 -8.74 15.99
C THR A 244 -1.69 -7.41 16.75
N ALA A 245 -2.76 -7.05 17.47
CA ALA A 245 -2.86 -5.82 18.27
C ALA A 245 -1.72 -5.69 19.28
N LYS A 246 -1.35 -6.78 19.96
CA LYS A 246 -0.21 -6.82 20.90
C LYS A 246 1.14 -6.55 20.20
N SER A 247 1.26 -6.77 18.92
CA SER A 247 2.49 -6.48 18.17
C SER A 247 2.62 -5.02 17.78
N LEU A 248 1.56 -4.23 17.82
CA LEU A 248 1.51 -2.83 17.36
C LEU A 248 2.08 -1.83 18.39
N VAL A 249 3.22 -2.16 18.97
CA VAL A 249 3.84 -1.37 20.06
C VAL A 249 4.33 0.02 19.62
N GLN A 250 4.59 0.23 18.34
CA GLN A 250 5.06 1.51 17.79
C GLN A 250 3.95 2.32 17.11
N LEU A 251 2.72 1.80 17.06
CA LEU A 251 1.62 2.46 16.35
C LEU A 251 1.31 3.82 17.01
N LYS A 252 1.39 4.90 16.20
CA LYS A 252 1.12 6.27 16.61
C LYS A 252 -0.22 6.79 16.08
N ARG A 253 -0.56 6.37 14.87
CA ARG A 253 -1.76 6.83 14.17
C ARG A 253 -2.57 5.67 13.62
N LEU A 254 -3.86 5.63 13.97
CA LEU A 254 -4.85 4.67 13.45
C LEU A 254 -6.03 5.42 12.83
N VAL A 255 -6.28 5.21 11.56
CA VAL A 255 -7.44 5.78 10.85
C VAL A 255 -8.20 4.69 10.13
N ILE A 256 -9.51 4.61 10.43
CA ILE A 256 -10.44 3.69 9.78
C ILE A 256 -11.62 4.50 9.27
N ALA A 257 -11.87 4.42 7.95
CA ALA A 257 -12.94 5.18 7.34
C ALA A 257 -13.72 4.36 6.30
N ASN A 258 -15.03 4.60 6.21
CA ASN A 258 -15.90 4.07 5.17
C ASN A 258 -15.85 2.52 5.00
N CYS A 259 -15.58 1.79 6.10
CA CYS A 259 -15.59 0.32 6.13
C CYS A 259 -16.95 -0.16 6.66
N GLU A 260 -17.91 -0.27 5.74
CA GLU A 260 -19.33 -0.41 6.06
C GLU A 260 -19.68 -1.71 6.82
N MET A 261 -18.96 -2.82 6.55
CA MET A 261 -19.23 -4.13 7.16
C MET A 261 -18.43 -4.40 8.44
N MET A 262 -17.59 -3.46 8.88
CA MET A 262 -16.77 -3.65 10.07
C MET A 262 -17.63 -3.68 11.32
N LEU A 263 -17.61 -4.80 12.05
CA LEU A 263 -18.35 -5.01 13.29
C LEU A 263 -17.51 -4.62 14.53
N ASP A 264 -16.24 -5.00 14.54
CA ASP A 264 -15.27 -4.71 15.58
C ASP A 264 -13.94 -4.29 14.95
N VAL A 265 -13.16 -3.46 15.65
CA VAL A 265 -11.80 -3.13 15.21
C VAL A 265 -10.85 -4.28 15.54
N VAL A 266 -10.94 -4.82 16.74
CA VAL A 266 -10.11 -5.93 17.21
C VAL A 266 -10.98 -7.16 17.45
N LYS A 267 -10.69 -8.24 16.71
CA LYS A 267 -11.31 -9.55 16.89
C LYS A 267 -10.52 -10.37 17.92
N ILE A 268 -11.23 -11.07 18.79
CA ILE A 268 -10.63 -11.95 19.80
C ILE A 268 -10.11 -13.23 19.12
N ASP A 269 -8.88 -13.63 19.44
CA ASP A 269 -8.37 -14.96 19.16
C ASP A 269 -8.88 -15.95 20.21
N GLU A 270 -9.26 -17.16 19.82
CA GLU A 270 -10.08 -18.12 20.59
C GLU A 270 -9.50 -18.61 21.94
N GLU A 271 -8.29 -18.24 22.34
CA GLU A 271 -7.59 -19.00 23.38
C GLU A 271 -7.35 -18.31 24.73
N LYS A 272 -7.65 -17.02 24.97
CA LYS A 272 -7.37 -16.39 26.29
C LYS A 272 -8.31 -15.24 26.66
N GLU A 273 -9.02 -15.40 27.77
CA GLU A 273 -10.11 -14.52 28.17
C GLU A 273 -9.70 -13.18 28.83
N GLU A 274 -8.48 -13.01 29.40
CA GLU A 274 -8.13 -11.84 30.20
C GLU A 274 -6.71 -11.31 29.95
N GLU A 275 -6.34 -11.06 28.69
CA GLU A 275 -5.02 -10.51 28.38
C GLU A 275 -5.07 -9.00 28.20
N GLU A 276 -4.01 -8.33 28.67
CA GLU A 276 -3.79 -6.91 28.40
C GLU A 276 -3.26 -6.67 26.98
N VAL A 277 -3.79 -5.66 26.31
CA VAL A 277 -3.34 -5.16 25.03
C VAL A 277 -2.94 -3.70 25.19
N ILE A 278 -1.66 -3.39 25.03
CA ILE A 278 -1.11 -2.06 25.26
C ILE A 278 -0.70 -1.45 23.94
N PHE A 279 -1.29 -0.31 23.60
CA PHE A 279 -0.90 0.53 22.48
C PHE A 279 0.00 1.66 22.98
N GLU A 280 1.26 1.34 23.27
CA GLU A 280 2.24 2.20 23.95
C GLU A 280 2.32 3.62 23.38
N ASN A 281 2.33 3.75 22.06
CA ASN A 281 2.64 4.99 21.35
C ASN A 281 1.46 5.58 20.57
N LEU A 282 0.24 5.00 20.71
CA LEU A 282 -0.91 5.48 19.93
C LEU A 282 -1.37 6.84 20.46
N GLU A 283 -1.15 7.88 19.65
CA GLU A 283 -1.47 9.28 19.95
C GLU A 283 -2.78 9.73 19.30
N PHE A 284 -3.10 9.19 18.11
CA PHE A 284 -4.24 9.59 17.31
C PHE A 284 -5.04 8.40 16.81
N MET A 285 -6.37 8.42 17.06
CA MET A 285 -7.33 7.43 16.55
C MET A 285 -8.50 8.15 15.87
N GLU A 286 -8.92 7.65 14.71
CA GLU A 286 -10.08 8.18 13.99
C GLU A 286 -10.96 7.09 13.42
N PHE A 287 -12.27 7.14 13.71
CA PHE A 287 -13.32 6.31 13.13
C PHE A 287 -14.31 7.21 12.37
N PHE A 288 -14.37 7.00 11.06
CA PHE A 288 -15.21 7.79 10.18
C PHE A 288 -16.12 6.92 9.33
N SER A 289 -17.45 7.16 9.38
CA SER A 289 -18.45 6.45 8.56
C SER A 289 -18.36 4.92 8.63
N LEU A 290 -18.30 4.38 9.85
CA LEU A 290 -18.31 2.94 10.12
C LEU A 290 -19.72 2.54 10.53
N SER A 291 -20.58 2.27 9.53
CA SER A 291 -22.03 2.12 9.74
C SER A 291 -22.44 0.91 10.58
N SER A 292 -21.64 -0.16 10.56
CA SER A 292 -21.92 -1.40 11.29
C SER A 292 -21.06 -1.58 12.55
N LEU A 293 -20.10 -0.67 12.83
CA LEU A 293 -19.18 -0.80 13.96
C LEU A 293 -19.94 -0.79 15.29
N GLY A 294 -19.94 -1.92 15.98
CA GLY A 294 -20.57 -2.10 17.28
C GLY A 294 -19.66 -1.74 18.46
N SER A 295 -18.37 -2.09 18.35
CA SER A 295 -17.37 -1.83 19.40
C SER A 295 -15.95 -1.76 18.81
N PHE A 296 -14.98 -1.28 19.60
CA PHE A 296 -13.55 -1.46 19.29
C PHE A 296 -13.17 -2.94 19.46
N CYS A 297 -13.64 -3.55 20.54
CA CYS A 297 -13.50 -4.98 20.81
C CYS A 297 -14.68 -5.48 21.64
N ASN A 298 -15.29 -6.57 21.20
CA ASN A 298 -16.40 -7.22 21.92
C ASN A 298 -15.93 -8.24 22.97
N GLY A 299 -14.69 -8.18 23.43
CA GLY A 299 -14.10 -9.07 24.42
C GLY A 299 -13.83 -8.39 25.76
N LYS A 300 -13.48 -9.21 26.76
CA LYS A 300 -13.17 -8.75 28.13
C LYS A 300 -11.71 -8.33 28.31
N GLN A 301 -10.94 -8.22 27.22
CA GLN A 301 -9.54 -7.77 27.28
C GLN A 301 -9.43 -6.37 27.84
N THR A 302 -8.36 -6.15 28.60
CA THR A 302 -7.99 -4.80 29.06
C THR A 302 -7.20 -4.10 27.96
N PHE A 303 -7.68 -2.95 27.50
CA PHE A 303 -6.98 -2.10 26.55
C PHE A 303 -6.38 -0.89 27.26
N ILE A 304 -5.07 -0.68 27.03
CA ILE A 304 -4.31 0.42 27.65
C ILE A 304 -3.75 1.29 26.53
N PHE A 305 -4.06 2.59 26.57
CA PHE A 305 -3.62 3.60 25.61
C PHE A 305 -2.89 4.72 26.36
N PRO A 306 -1.65 4.51 26.79
CA PRO A 306 -0.94 5.46 27.66
C PRO A 306 -0.59 6.79 26.98
N SER A 307 -0.62 6.84 25.65
CA SER A 307 -0.23 8.03 24.88
C SER A 307 -1.39 8.65 24.08
N LEU A 308 -2.61 8.12 24.16
CA LEU A 308 -3.73 8.58 23.34
C LEU A 308 -4.19 9.98 23.73
N LEU A 309 -4.01 10.94 22.82
CA LEU A 309 -4.37 12.35 23.00
C LEU A 309 -5.65 12.71 22.23
N HIS A 310 -5.84 12.11 21.07
CA HIS A 310 -6.91 12.49 20.15
C HIS A 310 -7.68 11.26 19.69
N PHE A 311 -9.00 11.25 19.98
CA PHE A 311 -9.92 10.28 19.41
C PHE A 311 -11.06 11.00 18.70
N VAL A 312 -11.20 10.73 17.40
CA VAL A 312 -12.23 11.34 16.55
C VAL A 312 -13.23 10.27 16.15
N VAL A 313 -14.51 10.52 16.35
CA VAL A 313 -15.60 9.62 15.98
C VAL A 313 -16.66 10.39 15.20
N GLN A 314 -16.96 9.93 13.97
CA GLN A 314 -18.03 10.49 13.16
C GLN A 314 -18.70 9.42 12.31
N GLY A 315 -20.02 9.44 12.20
CA GLY A 315 -20.76 8.54 11.32
C GLY A 315 -20.70 7.06 11.73
N CYS A 316 -20.54 6.76 13.05
CA CYS A 316 -20.55 5.40 13.60
C CYS A 316 -21.84 5.17 14.39
N PRO A 317 -23.01 4.94 13.71
CA PRO A 317 -24.32 4.92 14.37
C PRO A 317 -24.54 3.71 15.26
N GLN A 318 -23.82 2.61 15.08
CA GLN A 318 -23.94 1.38 15.84
C GLN A 318 -22.92 1.24 16.96
N LEU A 319 -22.01 2.20 17.11
CA LEU A 319 -20.96 2.17 18.15
C LEU A 319 -21.62 2.38 19.51
N LYS A 320 -21.84 1.26 20.23
CA LYS A 320 -22.56 1.20 21.51
C LYS A 320 -21.63 1.36 22.71
N ILE A 321 -20.47 0.77 22.64
CA ILE A 321 -19.46 0.75 23.67
C ILE A 321 -18.08 0.74 23.00
N PHE A 322 -17.05 1.25 23.66
CA PHE A 322 -15.71 1.13 23.13
C PHE A 322 -15.20 -0.31 23.29
N SER A 323 -15.21 -0.87 24.48
CA SER A 323 -14.83 -2.25 24.75
C SER A 323 -15.65 -2.84 25.88
N SER A 324 -15.95 -4.16 25.80
CA SER A 324 -16.62 -4.87 26.91
C SER A 324 -15.69 -5.10 28.12
N GLY A 325 -14.37 -4.97 27.93
CA GLY A 325 -13.36 -5.02 28.99
C GLY A 325 -12.98 -3.64 29.50
N VAL A 326 -11.96 -3.59 30.36
CA VAL A 326 -11.43 -2.35 30.90
C VAL A 326 -10.70 -1.55 29.82
N THR A 327 -10.90 -0.23 29.81
CA THR A 327 -10.19 0.67 28.90
C THR A 327 -9.52 1.79 29.69
N ILE A 328 -8.21 1.94 29.54
CA ILE A 328 -7.39 2.91 30.27
C ILE A 328 -6.81 3.93 29.28
N THR A 329 -7.22 5.20 29.41
CA THR A 329 -6.80 6.30 28.53
C THR A 329 -6.43 7.54 29.37
N PRO A 330 -5.27 7.54 30.05
CA PRO A 330 -4.97 8.55 31.09
C PRO A 330 -4.83 9.97 30.56
N PHE A 331 -4.51 10.16 29.28
CA PHE A 331 -4.30 11.49 28.68
C PHE A 331 -5.41 11.90 27.71
N LEU A 332 -6.36 11.02 27.42
CA LEU A 332 -7.48 11.37 26.56
C LEU A 332 -8.47 12.25 27.35
N THR A 333 -8.66 13.48 26.90
CA THR A 333 -9.54 14.47 27.53
C THR A 333 -10.93 14.54 26.90
N GLY A 334 -11.19 13.78 25.85
CA GLY A 334 -12.49 13.72 25.21
C GLY A 334 -12.48 13.16 23.81
N ILE A 335 -13.67 12.80 23.33
CA ILE A 335 -13.91 12.36 21.96
C ILE A 335 -14.31 13.57 21.14
N THR A 336 -13.63 13.79 20.01
CA THR A 336 -13.96 14.85 19.06
C THR A 336 -15.00 14.34 18.06
N LEU A 337 -16.16 15.02 18.02
CA LEU A 337 -17.18 14.79 17.00
C LEU A 337 -16.95 15.80 15.86
N ARG A 338 -16.68 15.35 14.65
CA ARG A 338 -16.60 16.20 13.45
C ARG A 338 -17.99 16.59 12.97
N VAL A 339 -18.74 17.36 13.77
CA VAL A 339 -19.95 18.08 13.34
C VAL A 339 -19.55 19.55 13.29
N GLU A 340 -20.28 20.40 12.59
CA GLU A 340 -19.98 21.81 12.25
C GLU A 340 -19.24 22.68 13.31
N ASN A 341 -19.16 22.24 14.58
CA ASN A 341 -18.52 22.95 15.69
C ASN A 341 -17.50 22.12 16.51
N ARG A 342 -16.90 21.04 15.99
CA ARG A 342 -15.88 20.25 16.70
C ARG A 342 -16.23 20.08 18.21
N ARG A 343 -17.38 19.47 18.52
CA ARG A 343 -17.79 19.27 19.91
C ARG A 343 -16.93 18.19 20.53
N ILE A 344 -16.27 18.51 21.65
CA ILE A 344 -15.57 17.54 22.50
C ILE A 344 -16.58 17.02 23.53
N ARG A 345 -16.64 15.71 23.69
CA ARG A 345 -17.49 15.03 24.66
C ARG A 345 -16.63 14.16 25.57
N TRP A 346 -16.88 14.25 26.84
CA TRP A 346 -16.24 13.42 27.86
C TRP A 346 -17.17 13.22 29.06
N LYS A 347 -17.22 11.98 29.55
CA LYS A 347 -17.93 11.62 30.74
C LYS A 347 -17.24 10.44 31.42
N ASP A 348 -16.67 10.69 32.57
CA ASP A 348 -15.97 9.74 33.44
C ASP A 348 -14.83 9.00 32.75
N ASP A 349 -15.13 8.06 31.78
CA ASP A 349 -14.19 7.30 31.02
C ASP A 349 -14.65 7.15 29.55
N LEU A 350 -13.82 6.45 28.73
CA LEU A 350 -14.07 6.29 27.31
C LEU A 350 -15.34 5.44 27.04
N ASN A 351 -15.54 4.35 27.75
CA ASN A 351 -16.71 3.49 27.59
C ASN A 351 -17.99 4.25 27.91
N THR A 352 -18.05 4.88 29.07
CA THR A 352 -19.19 5.69 29.52
C THR A 352 -19.51 6.83 28.54
N THR A 353 -18.46 7.44 27.99
CA THR A 353 -18.65 8.50 26.97
C THR A 353 -19.28 7.97 25.69
N ILE A 354 -18.82 6.82 25.16
CA ILE A 354 -19.38 6.19 23.95
C ILE A 354 -20.82 5.74 24.18
N GLU A 355 -21.09 5.09 25.31
CA GLU A 355 -22.46 4.64 25.66
C GLU A 355 -23.45 5.82 25.73
N GLN A 356 -23.04 6.92 26.35
CA GLN A 356 -23.89 8.11 26.39
C GLN A 356 -24.13 8.69 25.00
N LEU A 357 -23.11 8.77 24.15
CA LEU A 357 -23.26 9.25 22.78
C LEU A 357 -24.23 8.36 21.98
N PHE A 358 -24.19 7.05 22.20
CA PHE A 358 -25.12 6.12 21.57
C PHE A 358 -26.57 6.37 22.03
N ILE A 359 -26.79 6.50 23.35
CA ILE A 359 -28.13 6.75 23.93
C ILE A 359 -28.70 8.09 23.43
N GLU A 360 -27.91 9.16 23.40
CA GLU A 360 -28.32 10.48 22.90
C GLU A 360 -28.80 10.39 21.44
N LYS A 361 -28.11 9.60 20.59
CA LYS A 361 -28.51 9.37 19.20
C LYS A 361 -29.83 8.60 19.06
N GLU A 362 -30.01 7.56 19.87
CA GLU A 362 -31.26 6.75 19.82
C GLU A 362 -32.46 7.57 20.28
N VAL A 363 -32.32 8.42 21.32
CA VAL A 363 -33.37 9.34 21.76
C VAL A 363 -33.71 10.33 20.65
N SER A 364 -32.72 10.94 19.99
CA SER A 364 -32.95 11.88 18.89
C SER A 364 -33.70 11.24 17.73
N ARG A 365 -33.34 10.02 17.32
CA ARG A 365 -34.04 9.25 16.29
C ARG A 365 -35.50 8.86 16.64
N SER A 366 -35.78 8.70 17.93
CA SER A 366 -37.12 8.36 18.42
C SER A 366 -38.06 9.57 18.40
N ILE A 367 -37.53 10.78 18.48
CA ILE A 367 -38.30 12.05 18.45
C ILE A 367 -38.62 12.46 17.00
N GLU A 368 -37.78 12.06 16.02
CA GLU A 368 -37.98 12.38 14.60
C GLU A 368 -38.92 11.42 13.86
N LYS A 369 -39.34 10.32 14.50
CA LYS A 369 -40.38 9.38 14.00
C LYS A 369 -41.76 9.67 14.56
#